data_7e20dbcb483b3a360d4de765f03b7deb
#
_entry.id   7e20dbcb483b3a360d4de765f03b7deb
#
_cell.length_a   1.000
_cell.length_b   1.000
_cell.length_c   1.000
_cell.angle_alpha   90.00
_cell.angle_beta   90.00
_cell.angle_gamma   90.00
#
_symmetry.space_group_name_H-M   'P 1'
#
loop_
_entity.id
_entity.type
_entity.pdbx_description
1 polymer ?
#
loop_
_entity_poly.entity_id
_entity_poly.type
_entity_poly.pdbx_seq_one_letter_code
_entity_poly.pdbx_strand_id
1 'polypeptide(L)'
;MTRFLLFFSFLSSFLFGQNPPYDIYPEAESPYYRVRYEASGKPGELIFPVQYTIWIPKGVTKLRGVVVHQHGCGEGSCKSGLTGAWDLHWQALAQKHDCALLSPTYEQPGKADCQMWCDPRNGSNKTFLKSLHDLGKMSGHPELSEVPWALWGHSGGGHWVGGMTMLYPNRVIACWLRSGVPMLEANPERPQIKPHDLPADALKVPIMCNPGTKEGVTEKKGRFARVWPSNGSFFKKVRGAGGLVGISIDPLSSHECGNSRYMAIPWLDNCISSRLPKTSGKKLSLMPTQNAWLAPLLGKKAQPKLKFQGNPLEAVWLPNAKIAQTWMQFVEDTKITDLTPPPSPTHLRRKGKQLSWKAEADLESGISHFLIKRNGKVIGQVPEDPTNKFGRPLFQGLLYSDTPIMPLTEMLFIDKSADAGKKYNYQIISVNTVGLKSK
;
A
#
# COMPACT_ATOMS: atom_id res chain seq x y z
N MET A 1 38.52 42.56 44.25
CA MET A 1 37.09 42.28 43.95
C MET A 1 37.00 41.91 42.48
N THR A 2 37.10 40.63 42.15
CA THR A 2 37.11 40.12 40.78
C THR A 2 35.76 39.40 40.57
N ARG A 3 34.93 39.98 39.69
CA ARG A 3 33.62 39.39 39.33
C ARG A 3 33.84 38.33 38.28
N PHE A 4 33.53 37.05 38.60
CA PHE A 4 33.41 35.97 37.65
C PHE A 4 32.00 36.05 37.01
N LEU A 5 31.96 36.26 35.70
CA LEU A 5 30.75 36.08 34.86
C LEU A 5 30.67 34.60 34.47
N LEU A 6 29.69 33.90 35.05
CA LEU A 6 29.29 32.57 34.57
C LEU A 6 28.44 32.71 33.28
N PHE A 7 29.01 32.29 32.17
CA PHE A 7 28.26 32.07 30.94
C PHE A 7 27.49 30.74 31.05
N PHE A 8 26.19 30.81 31.24
CA PHE A 8 25.30 29.65 31.04
C PHE A 8 25.09 29.44 29.53
N SER A 9 25.78 28.48 28.94
CA SER A 9 25.44 27.94 27.65
C SER A 9 24.14 27.14 27.77
N PHE A 10 23.05 27.69 27.29
CA PHE A 10 21.85 26.88 27.00
C PHE A 10 22.18 26.01 25.80
N LEU A 11 22.60 24.77 26.03
CA LEU A 11 22.47 23.70 25.05
C LEU A 11 20.98 23.39 24.95
N SER A 12 20.34 23.93 23.92
CA SER A 12 19.05 23.41 23.43
C SER A 12 19.32 22.00 22.90
N SER A 13 19.09 21.00 23.74
CA SER A 13 18.95 19.61 23.31
C SER A 13 17.74 19.56 22.38
N PHE A 14 18.01 19.57 21.08
CA PHE A 14 17.06 19.08 20.10
C PHE A 14 16.81 17.61 20.44
N LEU A 15 15.68 17.36 21.08
CA LEU A 15 15.12 16.03 21.22
C LEU A 15 14.75 15.59 19.79
N PHE A 16 15.68 14.94 19.10
CA PHE A 16 15.36 14.13 17.95
C PHE A 16 14.59 12.93 18.46
N GLY A 17 13.25 13.04 18.44
CA GLY A 17 12.35 12.04 19.00
C GLY A 17 12.19 10.79 18.14
N GLN A 18 12.97 10.63 17.08
CA GLN A 18 12.82 9.53 16.12
C GLN A 18 14.19 8.91 15.80
N ASN A 19 14.24 7.60 15.62
CA ASN A 19 15.50 6.89 15.36
C ASN A 19 15.81 6.81 13.86
N PRO A 20 16.95 7.36 13.39
CA PRO A 20 17.38 7.08 12.02
C PRO A 20 17.39 5.57 11.72
N PRO A 21 17.10 5.14 10.49
CA PRO A 21 16.88 5.91 9.27
C PRO A 21 15.42 6.32 9.03
N TYR A 22 14.50 5.99 9.92
CA TYR A 22 13.06 6.18 9.74
C TYR A 22 12.62 7.65 9.75
N ASP A 23 13.50 8.54 10.19
CA ASP A 23 13.25 9.97 10.27
C ASP A 23 13.75 10.73 9.06
N ILE A 24 14.45 10.02 8.18
CA ILE A 24 14.98 10.58 6.94
C ILE A 24 13.93 10.40 5.86
N TYR A 25 13.25 11.49 5.54
CA TYR A 25 12.34 11.53 4.40
C TYR A 25 13.12 11.55 3.11
N PRO A 26 12.84 10.66 2.15
CA PRO A 26 13.38 10.80 0.81
C PRO A 26 13.02 12.15 0.20
N GLU A 27 13.90 12.71 -0.61
CA GLU A 27 13.61 13.95 -1.35
C GLU A 27 12.36 13.79 -2.21
N ALA A 28 11.54 14.82 -2.25
CA ALA A 28 10.30 14.86 -3.01
C ALA A 28 10.45 15.83 -4.18
N GLU A 29 11.36 15.49 -5.10
CA GLU A 29 11.51 16.17 -6.39
C GLU A 29 10.68 15.47 -7.46
N SER A 30 10.24 16.22 -8.47
CA SER A 30 9.48 15.66 -9.59
C SER A 30 10.09 14.33 -10.07
N PRO A 31 9.31 13.28 -10.18
CA PRO A 31 7.84 13.17 -10.20
C PRO A 31 7.16 12.99 -8.82
N TYR A 32 7.87 13.24 -7.74
CA TYR A 32 7.35 13.18 -6.38
C TYR A 32 7.04 14.57 -5.85
N TYR A 33 5.91 14.71 -5.13
CA TYR A 33 5.48 15.97 -4.50
C TYR A 33 5.02 15.67 -3.09
N ARG A 34 5.24 16.61 -2.15
CA ARG A 34 4.89 16.42 -0.73
C ARG A 34 4.27 17.66 -0.12
N VAL A 35 3.25 17.44 0.70
CA VAL A 35 2.66 18.43 1.59
C VAL A 35 2.64 17.92 3.01
N ARG A 36 2.78 18.81 4.00
CA ARG A 36 2.70 18.49 5.42
C ARG A 36 1.66 19.39 6.09
N TYR A 37 0.92 18.82 7.03
CA TYR A 37 -0.06 19.52 7.84
C TYR A 37 0.23 19.30 9.31
N GLU A 38 0.13 20.38 10.10
CA GLU A 38 0.27 20.33 11.56
C GLU A 38 -1.00 19.75 12.19
N ALA A 39 -0.83 19.18 13.39
CA ALA A 39 -1.94 18.77 14.22
C ALA A 39 -2.77 20.00 14.65
N SER A 40 -4.08 19.76 14.82
CA SER A 40 -4.99 20.73 15.43
C SER A 40 -5.27 20.34 16.87
N GLY A 41 -5.39 21.33 17.74
CA GLY A 41 -5.83 21.12 19.14
C GLY A 41 -7.35 21.01 19.31
N LYS A 42 -8.13 21.07 18.21
CA LYS A 42 -9.60 21.08 18.26
C LYS A 42 -10.19 19.69 18.11
N PRO A 43 -11.23 19.33 18.89
CA PRO A 43 -11.91 18.06 18.75
C PRO A 43 -12.45 17.82 17.32
N GLY A 44 -12.28 16.61 16.79
CA GLY A 44 -12.74 16.24 15.44
C GLY A 44 -11.88 16.79 14.29
N GLU A 45 -10.74 17.41 14.59
CA GLU A 45 -9.73 17.83 13.62
C GLU A 45 -8.49 16.93 13.70
N LEU A 46 -7.51 17.15 12.80
CA LEU A 46 -6.32 16.34 12.68
C LEU A 46 -5.52 16.31 14.00
N ILE A 47 -5.31 15.13 14.56
CA ILE A 47 -4.70 14.95 15.88
C ILE A 47 -3.18 14.88 15.84
N PHE A 48 -2.60 14.28 14.79
CA PHE A 48 -1.15 14.19 14.60
C PHE A 48 -0.75 14.89 13.31
N PRO A 49 0.46 15.48 13.26
CA PRO A 49 0.98 15.97 12.00
C PRO A 49 1.00 14.83 10.97
N VAL A 50 0.78 15.17 9.69
CA VAL A 50 0.77 14.20 8.61
C VAL A 50 1.45 14.76 7.37
N GLN A 51 2.25 13.93 6.72
CA GLN A 51 2.80 14.21 5.40
C GLN A 51 2.13 13.32 4.37
N TYR A 52 1.78 13.91 3.22
CA TYR A 52 1.29 13.18 2.05
C TYR A 52 2.32 13.31 0.94
N THR A 53 2.88 12.18 0.51
CA THR A 53 3.76 12.13 -0.65
C THR A 53 3.04 11.46 -1.80
N ILE A 54 3.02 12.13 -2.96
CA ILE A 54 2.42 11.61 -4.19
C ILE A 54 3.48 11.43 -5.27
N TRP A 55 3.39 10.33 -6.00
CA TRP A 55 4.12 10.09 -7.22
C TRP A 55 3.19 10.23 -8.43
N ILE A 56 3.63 10.98 -9.43
CA ILE A 56 2.90 11.22 -10.68
C ILE A 56 3.58 10.40 -11.79
N PRO A 57 2.88 9.50 -12.49
CA PRO A 57 3.46 8.72 -13.56
C PRO A 57 3.89 9.60 -14.74
N LYS A 58 5.04 9.26 -15.30
CA LYS A 58 5.62 10.01 -16.42
C LYS A 58 4.74 9.93 -17.67
N GLY A 59 4.53 11.06 -18.33
CA GLY A 59 3.80 11.15 -19.61
C GLY A 59 2.28 11.21 -19.47
N VAL A 60 1.74 11.10 -18.26
CA VAL A 60 0.31 11.28 -18.03
C VAL A 60 -0.02 12.78 -18.02
N THR A 61 -0.85 13.20 -18.96
CA THR A 61 -1.30 14.60 -19.08
C THR A 61 -2.51 14.90 -18.22
N LYS A 62 -3.30 13.90 -17.88
CA LYS A 62 -4.48 14.00 -17.03
C LYS A 62 -4.68 12.74 -16.23
N LEU A 63 -4.61 12.85 -14.93
CA LEU A 63 -4.83 11.74 -14.02
C LEU A 63 -6.30 11.31 -14.03
N ARG A 64 -6.52 9.99 -13.93
CA ARG A 64 -7.86 9.39 -13.90
C ARG A 64 -8.28 8.97 -12.49
N GLY A 65 -7.31 8.75 -11.59
CA GLY A 65 -7.54 8.30 -10.23
C GLY A 65 -6.30 8.43 -9.36
N VAL A 66 -6.44 8.01 -8.09
CA VAL A 66 -5.33 7.90 -7.15
C VAL A 66 -5.34 6.51 -6.53
N VAL A 67 -4.22 5.81 -6.57
CA VAL A 67 -3.96 4.63 -5.74
C VAL A 67 -3.44 5.13 -4.39
N VAL A 68 -4.11 4.79 -3.31
CA VAL A 68 -3.73 5.20 -1.95
C VAL A 68 -3.16 4.00 -1.20
N HIS A 69 -1.91 4.10 -0.78
CA HIS A 69 -1.23 3.10 0.05
C HIS A 69 -1.12 3.62 1.48
N GLN A 70 -2.08 3.21 2.35
CA GLN A 70 -2.19 3.67 3.73
C GLN A 70 -1.51 2.69 4.69
N HIS A 71 -0.45 3.15 5.37
CA HIS A 71 0.21 2.38 6.44
C HIS A 71 -0.71 2.10 7.63
N GLY A 72 -0.30 1.19 8.51
CA GLY A 72 -0.98 0.92 9.78
C GLY A 72 -0.74 1.99 10.85
N CYS A 73 -1.35 1.82 12.02
CA CYS A 73 -1.11 2.69 13.15
C CYS A 73 0.09 2.22 13.99
N GLY A 74 0.55 3.12 14.89
CA GLY A 74 1.73 2.92 15.69
C GLY A 74 2.99 3.49 15.03
N GLU A 75 3.93 3.97 15.83
CA GLU A 75 5.13 4.68 15.38
C GLU A 75 5.89 3.93 14.27
N GLY A 76 6.23 2.66 14.50
CA GLY A 76 6.97 1.87 13.52
C GLY A 76 6.21 1.62 12.21
N SER A 77 4.88 1.54 12.26
CA SER A 77 4.03 1.39 11.07
C SER A 77 3.89 2.70 10.31
N CYS A 78 3.75 3.82 11.00
CA CYS A 78 3.69 5.14 10.38
C CYS A 78 4.95 5.45 9.57
N LYS A 79 6.12 5.03 10.05
CA LYS A 79 7.40 5.17 9.33
C LYS A 79 7.39 4.47 7.96
N SER A 80 6.63 3.42 7.75
CA SER A 80 6.49 2.77 6.45
C SER A 80 5.80 3.65 5.39
N GLY A 81 5.07 4.67 5.81
CA GLY A 81 4.49 5.67 4.90
C GLY A 81 5.52 6.57 4.22
N LEU A 82 6.72 6.75 4.82
CA LEU A 82 7.78 7.63 4.31
C LEU A 82 8.16 7.36 2.86
N THR A 83 8.11 6.12 2.45
CA THR A 83 8.62 5.65 1.17
C THR A 83 7.59 4.89 0.34
N GLY A 84 6.34 4.81 0.78
CA GLY A 84 5.28 4.08 0.06
C GLY A 84 5.04 4.58 -1.38
N ALA A 85 5.24 5.88 -1.64
CA ALA A 85 5.16 6.45 -2.98
C ALA A 85 6.30 6.01 -3.93
N TRP A 86 7.40 5.48 -3.39
CA TRP A 86 8.54 4.96 -4.17
C TRP A 86 8.45 3.46 -4.46
N ASP A 87 7.42 2.77 -3.99
CA ASP A 87 7.25 1.34 -4.23
C ASP A 87 6.95 1.06 -5.71
N LEU A 88 7.90 0.44 -6.41
CA LEU A 88 7.83 0.20 -7.86
C LEU A 88 6.64 -0.67 -8.26
N HIS A 89 6.22 -1.61 -7.44
CA HIS A 89 5.11 -2.49 -7.76
C HIS A 89 3.76 -1.75 -7.69
N TRP A 90 3.58 -0.87 -6.69
CA TRP A 90 2.43 0.02 -6.60
C TRP A 90 2.45 1.10 -7.68
N GLN A 91 3.64 1.60 -8.07
CA GLN A 91 3.79 2.50 -9.20
C GLN A 91 3.37 1.85 -10.52
N ALA A 92 3.72 0.56 -10.75
CA ALA A 92 3.30 -0.16 -11.95
C ALA A 92 1.77 -0.25 -12.06
N LEU A 93 1.06 -0.52 -10.94
CA LEU A 93 -0.40 -0.49 -10.91
C LEU A 93 -0.94 0.91 -11.24
N ALA A 94 -0.41 1.93 -10.60
CA ALA A 94 -0.88 3.30 -10.80
C ALA A 94 -0.64 3.77 -12.25
N GLN A 95 0.55 3.53 -12.80
CA GLN A 95 0.93 3.90 -14.16
C GLN A 95 0.04 3.23 -15.21
N LYS A 96 -0.25 1.94 -15.07
CA LYS A 96 -1.13 1.20 -15.99
C LYS A 96 -2.50 1.88 -16.18
N HIS A 97 -2.96 2.60 -15.19
CA HIS A 97 -4.30 3.20 -15.16
C HIS A 97 -4.31 4.74 -15.23
N ASP A 98 -3.20 5.37 -15.56
CA ASP A 98 -3.05 6.83 -15.51
C ASP A 98 -3.46 7.41 -14.15
N CYS A 99 -3.12 6.71 -13.07
CA CYS A 99 -3.38 7.10 -11.69
C CYS A 99 -2.11 7.58 -11.00
N ALA A 100 -2.23 8.49 -10.05
CA ALA A 100 -1.15 8.80 -9.13
C ALA A 100 -1.04 7.73 -8.02
N LEU A 101 0.12 7.63 -7.37
CA LEU A 101 0.33 6.84 -6.16
C LEU A 101 0.55 7.77 -4.96
N LEU A 102 -0.32 7.69 -3.95
CA LEU A 102 -0.27 8.50 -2.74
C LEU A 102 0.04 7.66 -1.51
N SER A 103 0.99 8.11 -0.70
CA SER A 103 1.31 7.49 0.58
C SER A 103 1.33 8.53 1.70
N PRO A 104 0.42 8.45 2.68
CA PRO A 104 0.45 9.29 3.87
C PRO A 104 1.48 8.79 4.88
N THR A 105 1.99 9.70 5.73
CA THR A 105 2.81 9.38 6.90
C THR A 105 2.33 10.20 8.07
N TYR A 106 1.65 9.57 9.01
CA TYR A 106 1.24 10.22 10.26
C TYR A 106 2.41 10.20 11.26
N GLU A 107 2.72 11.34 11.86
CA GLU A 107 3.76 11.48 12.87
C GLU A 107 3.21 11.09 14.26
N GLN A 108 2.76 9.84 14.37
CA GLN A 108 2.10 9.31 15.54
C GLN A 108 3.13 8.95 16.63
N PRO A 109 3.00 9.46 17.87
CA PRO A 109 3.83 9.05 18.99
C PRO A 109 3.64 7.57 19.36
N GLY A 110 4.69 6.90 19.82
CA GLY A 110 4.72 5.45 20.04
C GLY A 110 3.66 4.90 21.02
N LYS A 111 3.16 5.73 21.95
CA LYS A 111 2.12 5.35 22.92
C LYS A 111 0.73 5.89 22.61
N ALA A 112 0.55 6.53 21.46
CA ALA A 112 -0.73 7.12 21.11
C ALA A 112 -1.76 6.07 20.66
N ASP A 113 -3.05 6.35 20.90
CA ASP A 113 -4.14 5.46 20.50
C ASP A 113 -4.28 5.43 18.96
N CYS A 114 -4.40 4.23 18.44
CA CYS A 114 -4.64 4.00 17.01
C CYS A 114 -5.95 4.59 16.49
N GLN A 115 -6.97 4.72 17.32
CA GLN A 115 -8.28 5.19 16.87
C GLN A 115 -8.29 6.68 16.48
N MET A 116 -7.25 7.42 16.85
CA MET A 116 -7.23 8.87 16.65
C MET A 116 -7.31 9.25 15.16
N TRP A 117 -6.31 8.92 14.36
CA TRP A 117 -6.33 9.24 12.93
C TRP A 117 -6.98 8.14 12.07
N CYS A 118 -7.01 6.90 12.58
CA CYS A 118 -7.54 5.75 11.84
C CYS A 118 -9.07 5.81 11.67
N ASP A 119 -9.77 6.55 12.50
CA ASP A 119 -11.14 6.96 12.22
C ASP A 119 -11.10 8.24 11.37
N PRO A 120 -11.50 8.17 10.08
CA PRO A 120 -11.42 9.34 9.20
C PRO A 120 -12.28 10.51 9.67
N ARG A 121 -13.27 10.29 10.53
CA ARG A 121 -14.14 11.34 11.10
C ARG A 121 -13.42 12.24 12.09
N ASN A 122 -12.26 11.82 12.60
CA ASN A 122 -11.37 12.60 13.46
C ASN A 122 -10.43 13.53 12.65
N GLY A 123 -10.91 14.11 11.58
CA GLY A 123 -10.24 15.14 10.79
C GLY A 123 -9.30 14.61 9.70
N SER A 124 -8.86 13.36 9.74
CA SER A 124 -7.95 12.83 8.73
C SER A 124 -8.57 12.72 7.33
N ASN A 125 -9.91 12.59 7.20
CA ASN A 125 -10.61 12.68 5.92
C ASN A 125 -10.51 14.07 5.28
N LYS A 126 -10.74 15.12 6.08
CA LYS A 126 -10.67 16.51 5.60
C LYS A 126 -9.25 16.87 5.16
N THR A 127 -8.26 16.43 5.95
CA THR A 127 -6.84 16.66 5.62
C THR A 127 -6.42 15.90 4.37
N PHE A 128 -6.91 14.66 4.17
CA PHE A 128 -6.70 13.92 2.92
C PHE A 128 -7.29 14.66 1.72
N LEU A 129 -8.52 15.14 1.79
CA LEU A 129 -9.14 15.91 0.70
C LEU A 129 -8.36 17.20 0.41
N LYS A 130 -7.92 17.90 1.45
CA LYS A 130 -7.07 19.07 1.31
C LYS A 130 -5.74 18.74 0.65
N SER A 131 -5.12 17.62 1.02
CA SER A 131 -3.84 17.19 0.44
C SER A 131 -3.94 16.94 -1.06
N LEU A 132 -5.02 16.34 -1.55
CA LEU A 132 -5.26 16.15 -2.98
C LEU A 132 -5.37 17.47 -3.73
N HIS A 133 -6.00 18.47 -3.12
CA HIS A 133 -6.09 19.80 -3.70
C HIS A 133 -4.72 20.49 -3.79
N ASP A 134 -3.96 20.47 -2.68
CA ASP A 134 -2.67 21.16 -2.60
C ASP A 134 -1.61 20.48 -3.48
N LEU A 135 -1.56 19.14 -3.46
CA LEU A 135 -0.71 18.34 -4.34
C LEU A 135 -1.09 18.52 -5.82
N GLY A 136 -2.38 18.66 -6.11
CA GLY A 136 -2.86 18.96 -7.45
C GLY A 136 -2.31 20.27 -7.99
N LYS A 137 -2.30 21.31 -7.16
CA LYS A 137 -1.68 22.59 -7.52
C LYS A 137 -0.17 22.49 -7.73
N MET A 138 0.52 21.78 -6.82
CA MET A 138 1.98 21.63 -6.88
C MET A 138 2.44 20.84 -8.09
N SER A 139 1.72 19.79 -8.46
CA SER A 139 2.09 18.88 -9.55
C SER A 139 1.57 19.31 -10.92
N GLY A 140 0.71 20.32 -10.99
CA GLY A 140 0.04 20.72 -12.24
C GLY A 140 -1.15 19.82 -12.62
N HIS A 141 -1.66 19.01 -11.67
CA HIS A 141 -2.78 18.09 -11.86
C HIS A 141 -3.99 18.45 -10.97
N PRO A 142 -4.69 19.58 -11.23
CA PRO A 142 -5.79 20.05 -10.39
C PRO A 142 -6.96 19.06 -10.28
N GLU A 143 -7.09 18.13 -11.24
CA GLU A 143 -8.07 17.05 -11.21
C GLU A 143 -7.93 16.10 -10.03
N LEU A 144 -6.78 16.08 -9.32
CA LEU A 144 -6.58 15.28 -8.10
C LEU A 144 -7.65 15.54 -7.04
N SER A 145 -8.19 16.76 -6.99
CA SER A 145 -9.28 17.10 -6.07
C SER A 145 -10.57 16.30 -6.32
N GLU A 146 -10.78 15.80 -7.55
CA GLU A 146 -12.06 15.24 -7.99
C GLU A 146 -11.98 13.77 -8.40
N VAL A 147 -10.81 13.28 -8.80
CA VAL A 147 -10.64 11.90 -9.26
C VAL A 147 -10.92 10.87 -8.16
N PRO A 148 -11.42 9.68 -8.53
CA PRO A 148 -11.71 8.61 -7.58
C PRO A 148 -10.45 7.89 -7.08
N TRP A 149 -10.63 7.06 -6.04
CA TRP A 149 -9.56 6.43 -5.29
C TRP A 149 -9.65 4.91 -5.30
N ALA A 150 -8.53 4.22 -5.52
CA ALA A 150 -8.34 2.81 -5.22
C ALA A 150 -7.54 2.71 -3.90
N LEU A 151 -8.16 2.14 -2.87
CA LEU A 151 -7.67 2.23 -1.50
C LEU A 151 -7.08 0.90 -1.03
N TRP A 152 -5.85 0.92 -0.56
CA TRP A 152 -5.23 -0.16 0.20
C TRP A 152 -4.81 0.35 1.57
N GLY A 153 -5.15 -0.40 2.63
CA GLY A 153 -4.77 -0.02 3.99
C GLY A 153 -4.47 -1.22 4.87
N HIS A 154 -3.46 -1.07 5.75
CA HIS A 154 -3.05 -2.08 6.71
C HIS A 154 -3.44 -1.68 8.13
N SER A 155 -3.96 -2.60 8.95
CA SER A 155 -4.24 -2.41 10.38
C SER A 155 -5.13 -1.18 10.62
N GLY A 156 -4.64 -0.18 11.35
CA GLY A 156 -5.30 1.13 11.48
C GLY A 156 -5.59 1.81 10.14
N GLY A 157 -4.70 1.64 9.16
CA GLY A 157 -4.93 2.07 7.78
C GLY A 157 -6.09 1.33 7.11
N GLY A 158 -6.30 0.05 7.45
CA GLY A 158 -7.49 -0.71 7.03
C GLY A 158 -8.78 -0.12 7.61
N HIS A 159 -8.77 0.27 8.88
CA HIS A 159 -9.89 1.02 9.48
C HIS A 159 -10.13 2.34 8.72
N TRP A 160 -9.07 3.08 8.42
CA TRP A 160 -9.18 4.36 7.73
C TRP A 160 -9.75 4.21 6.31
N VAL A 161 -9.18 3.32 5.47
CA VAL A 161 -9.67 3.15 4.08
C VAL A 161 -11.09 2.58 4.04
N GLY A 162 -11.44 1.69 4.97
CA GLY A 162 -12.80 1.20 5.12
C GLY A 162 -13.76 2.30 5.57
N GLY A 163 -13.37 3.13 6.54
CA GLY A 163 -14.13 4.31 6.97
C GLY A 163 -14.31 5.33 5.83
N MET A 164 -13.27 5.61 5.05
CA MET A 164 -13.37 6.44 3.84
C MET A 164 -14.35 5.86 2.81
N THR A 165 -14.39 4.54 2.68
CA THR A 165 -15.36 3.86 1.80
C THR A 165 -16.79 4.06 2.27
N MET A 166 -17.05 4.05 3.59
CA MET A 166 -18.39 4.34 4.14
C MET A 166 -18.77 5.82 3.97
N LEU A 167 -17.82 6.74 4.11
CA LEU A 167 -18.09 8.19 4.00
C LEU A 167 -18.19 8.68 2.55
N TYR A 168 -17.42 8.09 1.62
CA TYR A 168 -17.29 8.57 0.24
C TYR A 168 -17.44 7.45 -0.80
N PRO A 169 -18.48 6.59 -0.73
CA PRO A 169 -18.57 5.39 -1.57
C PRO A 169 -18.54 5.69 -3.07
N ASN A 170 -19.07 6.86 -3.48
CA ASN A 170 -19.11 7.27 -4.87
C ASN A 170 -17.76 7.76 -5.42
N ARG A 171 -16.74 7.92 -4.55
CA ARG A 171 -15.36 8.23 -4.93
C ARG A 171 -14.42 7.02 -4.82
N VAL A 172 -14.85 5.91 -4.21
CA VAL A 172 -14.00 4.73 -4.02
C VAL A 172 -14.20 3.73 -5.16
N ILE A 173 -13.13 3.47 -5.90
CA ILE A 173 -13.09 2.47 -6.98
C ILE A 173 -13.19 1.07 -6.39
N ALA A 174 -12.33 0.79 -5.40
CA ALA A 174 -12.24 -0.46 -4.68
C ALA A 174 -11.48 -0.26 -3.37
N CYS A 175 -11.68 -1.14 -2.39
CA CYS A 175 -11.08 -1.04 -1.07
C CYS A 175 -10.48 -2.37 -0.62
N TRP A 176 -9.17 -2.38 -0.30
CA TRP A 176 -8.44 -3.51 0.25
C TRP A 176 -8.12 -3.29 1.73
N LEU A 177 -8.60 -4.20 2.58
CA LEU A 177 -8.55 -4.10 4.04
C LEU A 177 -7.59 -5.15 4.60
N ARG A 178 -6.31 -4.81 4.70
CA ARG A 178 -5.31 -5.70 5.31
C ARG A 178 -5.36 -5.59 6.83
N SER A 179 -5.80 -6.66 7.52
CA SER A 179 -5.78 -6.83 8.99
C SER A 179 -6.52 -5.74 9.78
N GLY A 180 -7.39 -4.98 9.15
CA GLY A 180 -8.18 -3.92 9.79
C GLY A 180 -9.44 -3.60 9.01
N VAL A 181 -10.56 -3.44 9.70
CA VAL A 181 -11.88 -3.11 9.11
C VAL A 181 -12.57 -2.04 9.95
N PRO A 182 -13.39 -1.14 9.37
CA PRO A 182 -14.15 -0.18 10.15
C PRO A 182 -15.24 -0.89 10.96
N MET A 183 -15.57 -0.33 12.12
CA MET A 183 -16.68 -0.84 12.92
C MET A 183 -18.01 -0.43 12.29
N LEU A 184 -18.88 -1.40 12.00
CA LEU A 184 -20.26 -1.20 11.53
C LEU A 184 -21.30 -1.49 12.61
N GLU A 185 -20.86 -1.96 13.78
CA GLU A 185 -21.70 -2.26 14.94
C GLU A 185 -21.02 -1.77 16.20
N ALA A 186 -21.79 -1.39 17.20
CA ALA A 186 -21.24 -0.98 18.50
C ALA A 186 -20.46 -2.13 19.13
N ASN A 187 -19.29 -1.81 19.67
CA ASN A 187 -18.49 -2.75 20.43
C ASN A 187 -18.50 -2.37 21.91
N PRO A 188 -19.09 -3.22 22.80
CA PRO A 188 -19.14 -2.93 24.23
C PRO A 188 -17.76 -2.73 24.87
N GLU A 189 -16.69 -3.34 24.32
CA GLU A 189 -15.33 -3.17 24.79
C GLU A 189 -14.68 -1.86 24.33
N ARG A 190 -15.30 -1.14 23.39
CA ARG A 190 -14.86 0.13 22.82
C ARG A 190 -16.02 1.10 22.65
N PRO A 191 -16.75 1.45 23.71
CA PRO A 191 -17.98 2.26 23.61
C PRO A 191 -17.72 3.68 23.08
N GLN A 192 -16.49 4.18 23.17
CA GLN A 192 -16.09 5.49 22.68
C GLN A 192 -16.00 5.56 21.16
N ILE A 193 -15.93 4.42 20.45
CA ILE A 193 -15.85 4.38 18.99
C ILE A 193 -17.24 4.20 18.42
N LYS A 194 -17.74 5.22 17.77
CA LYS A 194 -19.03 5.13 17.07
C LYS A 194 -18.93 4.25 15.84
N PRO A 195 -19.84 3.30 15.59
CA PRO A 195 -19.87 2.57 14.35
C PRO A 195 -20.09 3.51 13.15
N HIS A 196 -19.65 3.07 11.98
CA HIS A 196 -20.01 3.72 10.72
C HIS A 196 -21.36 3.22 10.25
N ASP A 197 -22.13 4.09 9.62
CA ASP A 197 -23.28 3.68 8.84
C ASP A 197 -22.81 2.87 7.63
N LEU A 198 -23.68 1.98 7.15
CA LEU A 198 -23.47 1.21 5.91
C LEU A 198 -24.41 1.75 4.82
N PRO A 199 -24.00 2.78 4.08
CA PRO A 199 -24.87 3.36 3.06
C PRO A 199 -25.03 2.40 1.86
N ALA A 200 -26.17 2.44 1.19
CA ALA A 200 -26.47 1.58 0.04
C ALA A 200 -25.42 1.68 -1.09
N ASP A 201 -24.81 2.85 -1.27
CA ASP A 201 -23.76 3.03 -2.28
C ASP A 201 -22.46 2.32 -1.89
N ALA A 202 -22.17 2.12 -0.61
CA ALA A 202 -20.99 1.34 -0.18
C ALA A 202 -21.12 -0.15 -0.54
N LEU A 203 -22.34 -0.69 -0.64
CA LEU A 203 -22.58 -2.06 -1.10
C LEU A 203 -22.16 -2.30 -2.57
N LYS A 204 -22.06 -1.23 -3.36
CA LYS A 204 -21.65 -1.26 -4.77
C LYS A 204 -20.14 -1.18 -4.94
N VAL A 205 -19.38 -0.89 -3.87
CA VAL A 205 -17.93 -0.82 -3.87
C VAL A 205 -17.35 -2.22 -3.68
N PRO A 206 -16.47 -2.71 -4.57
CA PRO A 206 -15.73 -3.94 -4.31
C PRO A 206 -14.81 -3.77 -3.09
N ILE A 207 -14.95 -4.67 -2.11
CA ILE A 207 -14.15 -4.68 -0.88
C ILE A 207 -13.50 -6.06 -0.72
N MET A 208 -12.22 -6.09 -0.37
CA MET A 208 -11.52 -7.32 -0.02
C MET A 208 -10.93 -7.20 1.38
N CYS A 209 -11.34 -8.07 2.30
CA CYS A 209 -10.72 -8.23 3.60
C CYS A 209 -9.55 -9.22 3.48
N ASN A 210 -8.39 -8.89 4.07
CA ASN A 210 -7.20 -9.71 3.97
C ASN A 210 -6.52 -9.89 5.34
N PRO A 211 -7.07 -10.73 6.24
CA PRO A 211 -6.39 -11.09 7.47
C PRO A 211 -5.27 -12.11 7.23
N GLY A 212 -4.27 -12.12 8.12
CA GLY A 212 -3.31 -13.21 8.20
C GLY A 212 -3.92 -14.43 8.92
N THR A 213 -3.47 -15.62 8.56
CA THR A 213 -4.00 -16.85 9.16
C THR A 213 -3.80 -16.91 10.68
N LYS A 214 -2.68 -16.33 11.17
CA LYS A 214 -2.35 -16.27 12.60
C LYS A 214 -3.07 -15.17 13.38
N GLU A 215 -3.95 -14.44 12.74
CA GLU A 215 -4.72 -13.35 13.36
C GLU A 215 -6.12 -13.79 13.84
N GLY A 216 -6.23 -14.98 14.39
CA GLY A 216 -7.47 -15.55 14.92
C GLY A 216 -8.11 -16.62 14.02
N VAL A 217 -7.60 -16.88 12.82
CA VAL A 217 -8.07 -18.01 11.98
C VAL A 217 -7.55 -19.33 12.56
N THR A 218 -6.25 -19.47 12.75
CA THR A 218 -5.61 -20.65 13.35
C THR A 218 -5.22 -20.41 14.81
N GLU A 219 -4.60 -19.27 15.13
CA GLU A 219 -4.16 -18.92 16.47
C GLU A 219 -5.26 -18.12 17.18
N LYS A 220 -6.03 -18.79 18.06
CA LYS A 220 -7.20 -18.21 18.75
C LYS A 220 -6.84 -17.30 19.93
N LYS A 221 -5.58 -17.25 20.34
CA LYS A 221 -5.07 -16.45 21.46
C LYS A 221 -3.96 -15.50 20.99
N GLY A 222 -3.75 -14.43 21.73
CA GLY A 222 -2.71 -13.44 21.46
C GLY A 222 -3.25 -12.07 21.02
N ARG A 223 -2.32 -11.13 20.89
CA ARG A 223 -2.63 -9.70 20.64
C ARG A 223 -3.54 -9.47 19.42
N PHE A 224 -3.36 -10.23 18.35
CA PHE A 224 -4.05 -10.03 17.08
C PHE A 224 -5.14 -11.05 16.78
N ALA A 225 -5.44 -11.96 17.73
CA ALA A 225 -6.47 -12.99 17.54
C ALA A 225 -7.89 -12.44 17.30
N ARG A 226 -8.12 -11.16 17.64
CA ARG A 226 -9.41 -10.46 17.40
C ARG A 226 -9.60 -9.95 15.98
N VAL A 227 -8.56 -9.95 15.14
CA VAL A 227 -8.66 -9.48 13.76
C VAL A 227 -9.62 -10.33 12.96
N TRP A 228 -9.56 -11.66 13.08
CA TRP A 228 -10.48 -12.56 12.38
C TRP A 228 -11.95 -12.34 12.77
N PRO A 229 -12.34 -12.35 14.05
CA PRO A 229 -13.72 -12.04 14.45
C PRO A 229 -14.22 -10.69 13.92
N SER A 230 -13.39 -9.65 13.96
CA SER A 230 -13.76 -8.33 13.44
C SER A 230 -13.98 -8.34 11.93
N ASN A 231 -13.09 -8.99 11.18
CA ASN A 231 -13.24 -9.16 9.72
C ASN A 231 -14.47 -10.00 9.39
N GLY A 232 -14.75 -11.06 10.17
CA GLY A 232 -15.93 -11.90 10.00
C GLY A 232 -17.23 -11.14 10.24
N SER A 233 -17.32 -10.30 11.29
CA SER A 233 -18.47 -9.45 11.56
C SER A 233 -18.70 -8.44 10.44
N PHE A 234 -17.66 -7.72 10.03
CA PHE A 234 -17.72 -6.78 8.92
C PHE A 234 -18.17 -7.46 7.62
N PHE A 235 -17.53 -8.58 7.27
CA PHE A 235 -17.89 -9.36 6.08
C PHE A 235 -19.36 -9.78 6.11
N LYS A 236 -19.81 -10.39 7.21
CA LYS A 236 -21.20 -10.87 7.36
C LYS A 236 -22.21 -9.74 7.21
N LYS A 237 -21.92 -8.58 7.81
CA LYS A 237 -22.77 -7.38 7.71
C LYS A 237 -22.90 -6.88 6.28
N VAL A 238 -21.74 -6.66 5.61
CA VAL A 238 -21.70 -6.12 4.24
C VAL A 238 -22.22 -7.14 3.23
N ARG A 239 -21.78 -8.40 3.35
CA ARG A 239 -22.17 -9.46 2.41
C ARG A 239 -23.65 -9.84 2.55
N GLY A 240 -24.14 -9.95 3.79
CA GLY A 240 -25.56 -10.20 4.07
C GLY A 240 -26.50 -9.12 3.54
N ALA A 241 -26.01 -7.87 3.45
CA ALA A 241 -26.73 -6.77 2.79
C ALA A 241 -26.59 -6.76 1.25
N GLY A 242 -25.95 -7.78 0.66
CA GLY A 242 -25.75 -7.88 -0.79
C GLY A 242 -24.49 -7.19 -1.32
N GLY A 243 -23.60 -6.70 -0.45
CA GLY A 243 -22.39 -5.99 -0.82
C GLY A 243 -21.37 -6.87 -1.55
N LEU A 244 -20.52 -6.22 -2.34
CA LEU A 244 -19.46 -6.86 -3.15
C LEU A 244 -18.20 -7.07 -2.30
N VAL A 245 -18.27 -7.93 -1.28
CA VAL A 245 -17.16 -8.15 -0.35
C VAL A 245 -16.64 -9.58 -0.41
N GLY A 246 -15.30 -9.70 -0.42
CA GLY A 246 -14.57 -10.96 -0.31
C GLY A 246 -13.68 -11.00 0.92
N ILE A 247 -13.17 -12.19 1.22
CA ILE A 247 -12.09 -12.42 2.18
C ILE A 247 -11.00 -13.22 1.50
N SER A 248 -9.75 -12.76 1.65
CA SER A 248 -8.54 -13.43 1.16
C SER A 248 -7.59 -13.62 2.34
N ILE A 249 -7.54 -14.82 2.90
CA ILE A 249 -6.67 -15.12 4.05
C ILE A 249 -5.24 -15.33 3.56
N ASP A 250 -4.28 -14.58 4.12
CA ASP A 250 -2.86 -14.82 3.87
C ASP A 250 -2.38 -16.00 4.74
N PRO A 251 -2.05 -17.17 4.15
CA PRO A 251 -1.77 -18.39 4.92
C PRO A 251 -0.43 -18.34 5.65
N LEU A 252 0.47 -17.42 5.31
CA LEU A 252 1.84 -17.37 5.81
C LEU A 252 2.10 -16.21 6.78
N SER A 253 1.12 -15.36 7.06
CA SER A 253 1.35 -14.14 7.82
C SER A 253 0.53 -14.05 9.12
N SER A 254 0.98 -13.18 10.00
CA SER A 254 0.27 -12.64 11.14
C SER A 254 -0.20 -11.21 10.83
N HIS A 255 0.14 -10.24 11.69
CA HIS A 255 -0.32 -8.85 11.58
C HIS A 255 0.58 -7.96 10.69
N GLU A 256 1.67 -8.47 10.18
CA GLU A 256 2.47 -7.77 9.19
C GLU A 256 1.72 -7.65 7.85
N CYS A 257 2.16 -6.76 6.96
CA CYS A 257 1.55 -6.62 5.63
C CYS A 257 1.60 -7.92 4.81
N GLY A 258 2.57 -8.76 5.08
CA GLY A 258 2.70 -10.09 4.52
C GLY A 258 2.87 -10.07 3.00
N ASN A 259 2.27 -11.04 2.35
CA ASN A 259 2.26 -11.18 0.90
C ASN A 259 1.04 -10.50 0.25
N SER A 260 0.35 -9.65 0.99
CA SER A 260 -0.89 -8.97 0.58
C SER A 260 -0.85 -8.41 -0.85
N ARG A 261 0.28 -7.81 -1.29
CA ARG A 261 0.44 -7.21 -2.61
C ARG A 261 0.19 -8.18 -3.77
N TYR A 262 0.54 -9.43 -3.62
CA TYR A 262 0.39 -10.43 -4.69
C TYR A 262 -1.07 -10.77 -5.02
N MET A 263 -1.99 -10.48 -4.11
CA MET A 263 -3.42 -10.56 -4.40
C MET A 263 -4.06 -9.17 -4.53
N ALA A 264 -3.59 -8.18 -3.77
CA ALA A 264 -4.15 -6.84 -3.77
C ALA A 264 -3.97 -6.14 -5.12
N ILE A 265 -2.76 -6.20 -5.71
CA ILE A 265 -2.46 -5.53 -6.97
C ILE A 265 -3.30 -6.09 -8.13
N PRO A 266 -3.33 -7.42 -8.42
CA PRO A 266 -4.17 -7.94 -9.49
C PRO A 266 -5.67 -7.73 -9.23
N TRP A 267 -6.10 -7.75 -7.96
CA TRP A 267 -7.50 -7.48 -7.63
C TRP A 267 -7.87 -6.02 -7.86
N LEU A 268 -7.04 -5.07 -7.40
CA LEU A 268 -7.23 -3.64 -7.66
C LEU A 268 -7.12 -3.32 -9.15
N ASP A 269 -6.18 -3.93 -9.87
CA ASP A 269 -6.05 -3.81 -11.33
C ASP A 269 -7.37 -4.16 -12.04
N ASN A 270 -7.98 -5.28 -11.65
CA ASN A 270 -9.28 -5.70 -12.20
C ASN A 270 -10.41 -4.71 -11.85
N CYS A 271 -10.47 -4.26 -10.60
CA CYS A 271 -11.50 -3.33 -10.15
C CYS A 271 -11.37 -1.96 -10.81
N ILE A 272 -10.14 -1.45 -10.94
CA ILE A 272 -9.87 -0.18 -11.63
C ILE A 272 -10.24 -0.30 -13.10
N SER A 273 -9.79 -1.36 -13.78
CA SER A 273 -10.15 -1.62 -15.19
C SER A 273 -11.66 -1.67 -15.44
N SER A 274 -12.41 -2.21 -14.46
CA SER A 274 -13.86 -2.40 -14.60
C SER A 274 -14.66 -1.14 -14.26
N ARG A 275 -14.20 -0.32 -13.33
CA ARG A 275 -14.99 0.77 -12.77
C ARG A 275 -14.51 2.17 -13.15
N LEU A 276 -13.19 2.35 -13.36
CA LEU A 276 -12.63 3.65 -13.68
C LEU A 276 -12.94 4.05 -15.13
N PRO A 277 -13.67 5.14 -15.38
CA PRO A 277 -13.97 5.59 -16.74
C PRO A 277 -12.69 5.94 -17.50
N LYS A 278 -12.68 5.73 -18.81
CA LYS A 278 -11.56 6.15 -19.67
C LYS A 278 -11.33 7.67 -19.65
N THR A 279 -12.38 8.44 -19.45
CA THR A 279 -12.33 9.89 -19.39
C THR A 279 -12.42 10.36 -17.94
N SER A 280 -11.43 11.12 -17.50
CA SER A 280 -11.42 11.77 -16.18
C SER A 280 -12.67 12.62 -15.93
N GLY A 281 -13.16 12.67 -14.68
CA GLY A 281 -14.33 13.46 -14.27
C GLY A 281 -15.69 12.79 -14.55
N LYS A 282 -15.72 11.58 -15.14
CA LYS A 282 -16.94 10.79 -15.27
C LYS A 282 -17.19 9.95 -14.02
N LYS A 283 -18.46 9.64 -13.74
CA LYS A 283 -18.86 8.77 -12.62
C LYS A 283 -18.28 7.38 -12.78
N LEU A 284 -17.95 6.73 -11.66
CA LEU A 284 -17.53 5.33 -11.63
C LEU A 284 -18.61 4.41 -12.22
N SER A 285 -18.20 3.46 -13.04
CA SER A 285 -19.09 2.40 -13.52
C SER A 285 -19.43 1.44 -12.36
N LEU A 286 -20.60 0.80 -12.46
CA LEU A 286 -20.92 -0.32 -11.58
C LEU A 286 -20.01 -1.50 -11.86
N MET A 287 -19.65 -2.25 -10.82
CA MET A 287 -18.89 -3.48 -10.99
C MET A 287 -19.74 -4.54 -11.70
N PRO A 288 -19.27 -5.17 -12.78
CA PRO A 288 -19.99 -6.29 -13.40
C PRO A 288 -20.10 -7.47 -12.43
N THR A 289 -21.30 -8.01 -12.26
CA THR A 289 -21.58 -9.11 -11.31
C THR A 289 -22.05 -10.40 -11.96
N GLN A 290 -22.31 -10.39 -13.27
CA GLN A 290 -22.79 -11.56 -14.03
C GLN A 290 -21.74 -12.68 -14.10
N ASN A 291 -20.45 -12.32 -14.16
CA ASN A 291 -19.34 -13.27 -14.24
C ASN A 291 -18.67 -13.52 -12.88
N ALA A 292 -19.36 -13.18 -11.78
CA ALA A 292 -18.82 -13.36 -10.45
C ALA A 292 -18.59 -14.85 -10.11
N TRP A 293 -17.60 -15.06 -9.25
CA TRP A 293 -17.30 -16.35 -8.63
C TRP A 293 -17.51 -16.25 -7.14
N LEU A 294 -17.86 -17.36 -6.52
CA LEU A 294 -18.11 -17.47 -5.09
C LEU A 294 -17.26 -18.59 -4.49
N ALA A 295 -16.86 -18.39 -3.23
CA ALA A 295 -16.15 -19.41 -2.46
C ALA A 295 -16.72 -19.49 -1.02
N PRO A 296 -16.67 -20.65 -0.36
CA PRO A 296 -16.94 -20.74 1.08
C PRO A 296 -15.95 -19.87 1.86
N LEU A 297 -16.39 -19.28 2.97
CA LEU A 297 -15.64 -18.29 3.75
C LEU A 297 -14.23 -18.77 4.18
N LEU A 298 -14.10 -20.04 4.58
CA LEU A 298 -12.82 -20.68 4.93
C LEU A 298 -12.36 -21.70 3.90
N GLY A 299 -13.05 -21.78 2.75
CA GLY A 299 -12.67 -22.67 1.68
C GLY A 299 -11.56 -22.12 0.82
N LYS A 300 -10.90 -22.97 0.05
CA LYS A 300 -9.85 -22.59 -0.90
C LYS A 300 -10.27 -22.78 -2.37
N LYS A 301 -11.51 -23.17 -2.62
CA LYS A 301 -12.03 -23.42 -3.97
C LYS A 301 -13.18 -22.48 -4.28
N ALA A 302 -13.02 -21.67 -5.29
CA ALA A 302 -14.07 -20.83 -5.84
C ALA A 302 -14.76 -21.50 -7.04
N GLN A 303 -16.02 -21.15 -7.26
CA GLN A 303 -16.85 -21.62 -8.36
C GLN A 303 -17.58 -20.46 -9.03
N PRO A 304 -17.95 -20.56 -10.32
CA PRO A 304 -18.86 -19.61 -10.94
C PRO A 304 -20.12 -19.44 -10.10
N LYS A 305 -20.61 -18.21 -9.93
CA LYS A 305 -21.79 -17.89 -9.10
C LYS A 305 -23.00 -18.83 -9.39
N LEU A 306 -23.22 -19.15 -10.64
CA LEU A 306 -24.35 -20.02 -11.05
C LEU A 306 -24.17 -21.51 -10.66
N LYS A 307 -22.93 -21.94 -10.34
CA LYS A 307 -22.62 -23.31 -9.91
C LYS A 307 -22.40 -23.45 -8.40
N PHE A 308 -22.43 -22.33 -7.67
CA PHE A 308 -22.19 -22.34 -6.23
C PHE A 308 -23.40 -22.88 -5.46
N GLN A 309 -23.18 -23.93 -4.63
CA GLN A 309 -24.23 -24.64 -3.93
C GLN A 309 -24.56 -24.06 -2.53
N GLY A 310 -23.76 -23.12 -2.04
CA GLY A 310 -23.97 -22.49 -0.72
C GLY A 310 -24.85 -21.24 -0.81
N ASN A 311 -25.07 -20.59 0.35
CA ASN A 311 -25.73 -19.29 0.41
C ASN A 311 -24.83 -18.21 -0.23
N PRO A 312 -25.24 -17.56 -1.33
CA PRO A 312 -24.44 -16.52 -1.98
C PRO A 312 -24.16 -15.30 -1.09
N LEU A 313 -25.03 -15.01 -0.10
CA LEU A 313 -24.87 -13.88 0.82
C LEU A 313 -23.92 -14.18 2.01
N GLU A 314 -23.42 -15.40 2.09
CA GLU A 314 -22.42 -15.84 3.08
C GLU A 314 -21.10 -16.23 2.42
N ALA A 315 -21.02 -16.15 1.10
CA ALA A 315 -19.88 -16.56 0.31
C ALA A 315 -18.95 -15.40 0.00
N VAL A 316 -17.64 -15.68 -0.05
CA VAL A 316 -16.61 -14.76 -0.59
C VAL A 316 -17.00 -14.41 -2.01
N TRP A 317 -17.08 -13.11 -2.32
CA TRP A 317 -17.36 -12.62 -3.65
C TRP A 317 -16.06 -12.30 -4.39
N LEU A 318 -15.96 -12.76 -5.63
CA LEU A 318 -14.83 -12.54 -6.53
C LEU A 318 -15.36 -12.06 -7.89
N PRO A 319 -14.75 -11.05 -8.53
CA PRO A 319 -15.36 -10.38 -9.67
C PRO A 319 -15.45 -11.24 -10.94
N ASN A 320 -14.50 -12.17 -11.14
CA ASN A 320 -14.45 -13.02 -12.34
C ASN A 320 -13.53 -14.24 -12.15
N ALA A 321 -13.45 -15.09 -13.16
CA ALA A 321 -12.64 -16.31 -13.17
C ALA A 321 -11.14 -16.05 -12.96
N LYS A 322 -10.56 -15.02 -13.60
CA LYS A 322 -9.13 -14.69 -13.47
C LYS A 322 -8.78 -14.37 -12.00
N ILE A 323 -9.55 -13.50 -11.39
CA ILE A 323 -9.34 -13.11 -9.99
C ILE A 323 -9.65 -14.27 -9.03
N ALA A 324 -10.64 -15.11 -9.35
CA ALA A 324 -10.92 -16.32 -8.56
C ALA A 324 -9.73 -17.31 -8.61
N GLN A 325 -9.10 -17.47 -9.74
CA GLN A 325 -7.91 -18.32 -9.88
C GLN A 325 -6.72 -17.76 -9.11
N THR A 326 -6.43 -16.47 -9.23
CA THR A 326 -5.39 -15.80 -8.43
C THR A 326 -5.68 -15.91 -6.94
N TRP A 327 -6.95 -15.74 -6.53
CA TRP A 327 -7.37 -15.87 -5.13
C TRP A 327 -7.14 -17.31 -4.61
N MET A 328 -7.49 -18.34 -5.39
CA MET A 328 -7.25 -19.74 -5.00
C MET A 328 -5.76 -20.04 -4.81
N GLN A 329 -4.89 -19.52 -5.68
CA GLN A 329 -3.44 -19.65 -5.54
C GLN A 329 -2.93 -18.91 -4.29
N PHE A 330 -3.39 -17.68 -4.10
CA PHE A 330 -2.97 -16.87 -2.96
C PHE A 330 -3.35 -17.48 -1.61
N VAL A 331 -4.59 -17.94 -1.43
CA VAL A 331 -5.04 -18.53 -0.16
C VAL A 331 -4.45 -19.92 0.11
N GLU A 332 -3.87 -20.55 -0.91
CA GLU A 332 -3.15 -21.82 -0.75
C GLU A 332 -1.75 -21.60 -0.16
N ASP A 333 -0.91 -20.81 -0.82
CA ASP A 333 0.49 -20.61 -0.44
C ASP A 333 1.08 -19.23 -0.79
N THR A 334 0.24 -18.28 -1.16
CA THR A 334 0.59 -16.90 -1.62
C THR A 334 1.34 -16.82 -2.94
N LYS A 335 1.64 -17.94 -3.58
CA LYS A 335 2.28 -17.94 -4.89
C LYS A 335 1.24 -17.68 -5.96
N ILE A 336 1.51 -16.71 -6.80
CA ILE A 336 0.67 -16.38 -7.95
C ILE A 336 1.39 -16.74 -9.25
N THR A 337 0.64 -17.06 -10.27
CA THR A 337 1.20 -17.29 -11.61
C THR A 337 1.66 -15.97 -12.21
N ASP A 338 2.92 -15.91 -12.58
CA ASP A 338 3.52 -14.84 -13.36
C ASP A 338 4.34 -15.46 -14.50
N LEU A 339 4.03 -15.07 -15.73
CA LEU A 339 4.65 -15.59 -16.97
C LEU A 339 5.33 -14.48 -17.77
N THR A 340 5.29 -13.25 -17.28
CA THR A 340 5.83 -12.06 -17.95
C THR A 340 7.14 -11.62 -17.33
N PRO A 341 8.22 -11.47 -18.13
CA PRO A 341 9.45 -10.88 -17.61
C PRO A 341 9.25 -9.42 -17.22
N PRO A 342 9.97 -8.93 -16.19
CA PRO A 342 9.93 -7.53 -15.83
C PRO A 342 10.50 -6.64 -16.94
N PRO A 343 10.13 -5.35 -17.00
CA PRO A 343 10.73 -4.38 -17.91
C PRO A 343 12.26 -4.28 -17.72
N SER A 344 12.97 -4.08 -18.82
CA SER A 344 14.43 -3.82 -18.76
C SER A 344 14.72 -2.48 -18.11
N PRO A 345 15.75 -2.39 -17.25
CA PRO A 345 16.21 -1.12 -16.69
C PRO A 345 16.61 -0.12 -17.79
N THR A 346 16.36 1.13 -17.53
CA THR A 346 16.63 2.24 -18.45
C THR A 346 17.60 3.25 -17.83
N HIS A 347 18.08 4.20 -18.65
CA HIS A 347 18.93 5.30 -18.18
C HIS A 347 20.17 4.84 -17.40
N LEU A 348 20.79 3.73 -17.82
CA LEU A 348 22.06 3.31 -17.23
C LEU A 348 23.12 4.40 -17.44
N ARG A 349 23.68 4.88 -16.33
CA ARG A 349 24.75 5.89 -16.28
C ARG A 349 25.94 5.34 -15.53
N ARG A 350 27.14 5.72 -15.96
CA ARG A 350 28.39 5.42 -15.27
C ARG A 350 29.12 6.71 -14.89
N LYS A 351 29.48 6.84 -13.62
CA LYS A 351 30.37 7.90 -13.14
C LYS A 351 31.51 7.25 -12.35
N GLY A 352 32.70 7.18 -12.96
CA GLY A 352 33.81 6.44 -12.36
C GLY A 352 33.50 4.95 -12.20
N LYS A 353 33.48 4.47 -10.96
CA LYS A 353 33.14 3.10 -10.58
C LYS A 353 31.64 2.91 -10.28
N GLN A 354 30.88 4.00 -10.19
CA GLN A 354 29.48 3.99 -9.83
C GLN A 354 28.60 3.82 -11.07
N LEU A 355 27.63 2.90 -10.98
CA LEU A 355 26.55 2.69 -11.93
C LEU A 355 25.24 3.12 -11.29
N SER A 356 24.38 3.78 -12.04
CA SER A 356 23.00 4.09 -11.64
C SER A 356 22.06 3.87 -12.81
N TRP A 357 20.80 3.54 -12.52
CA TRP A 357 19.77 3.26 -13.53
C TRP A 357 18.38 3.66 -13.04
N LYS A 358 17.39 3.55 -13.91
CA LYS A 358 15.96 3.61 -13.57
C LYS A 358 15.32 2.29 -13.93
N ALA A 359 14.29 1.89 -13.18
CA ALA A 359 13.54 0.68 -13.45
C ALA A 359 12.06 0.86 -13.15
N GLU A 360 11.27 -0.01 -13.77
CA GLU A 360 9.85 -0.20 -13.50
C GLU A 360 9.65 -1.65 -13.08
N ALA A 361 8.69 -1.92 -12.20
CA ALA A 361 8.33 -3.29 -11.84
C ALA A 361 7.36 -3.89 -12.87
N ASP A 362 7.33 -5.21 -12.98
CA ASP A 362 6.19 -5.84 -13.61
C ASP A 362 4.95 -5.76 -12.70
N LEU A 363 3.79 -5.91 -13.32
CA LEU A 363 2.53 -5.75 -12.59
C LEU A 363 2.16 -6.99 -11.78
N GLU A 364 2.58 -8.16 -12.21
CA GLU A 364 2.16 -9.44 -11.63
C GLU A 364 2.89 -9.71 -10.32
N SER A 365 4.22 -9.71 -10.33
CA SER A 365 5.02 -10.06 -9.15
C SER A 365 6.06 -9.01 -8.74
N GLY A 366 6.22 -7.94 -9.51
CA GLY A 366 7.10 -6.80 -9.19
C GLY A 366 8.59 -7.11 -9.37
N ILE A 367 9.47 -6.48 -8.60
CA ILE A 367 10.92 -6.63 -8.66
C ILE A 367 11.46 -7.30 -7.39
N SER A 368 12.33 -8.28 -7.56
CA SER A 368 13.14 -8.87 -6.50
C SER A 368 14.49 -8.18 -6.37
N HIS A 369 15.26 -8.13 -7.45
CA HIS A 369 16.62 -7.56 -7.47
C HIS A 369 17.06 -7.24 -8.90
N PHE A 370 18.23 -6.62 -9.00
CA PHE A 370 18.92 -6.37 -10.28
C PHE A 370 20.23 -7.13 -10.32
N LEU A 371 20.52 -7.79 -11.44
CA LEU A 371 21.81 -8.37 -11.72
C LEU A 371 22.66 -7.36 -12.50
N ILE A 372 23.91 -7.16 -12.07
CA ILE A 372 24.87 -6.29 -12.71
C ILE A 372 25.85 -7.14 -13.53
N LYS A 373 25.87 -6.93 -14.84
CA LYS A 373 26.83 -7.58 -15.73
C LYS A 373 27.90 -6.60 -16.21
N ARG A 374 29.14 -7.09 -16.31
CA ARG A 374 30.25 -6.41 -16.94
C ARG A 374 30.90 -7.36 -17.98
N ASN A 375 30.97 -6.91 -19.25
CA ASN A 375 31.48 -7.71 -20.36
C ASN A 375 30.83 -9.12 -20.43
N GLY A 376 29.52 -9.20 -20.23
CA GLY A 376 28.72 -10.43 -20.26
C GLY A 376 28.70 -11.26 -18.96
N LYS A 377 29.62 -11.00 -18.02
CA LYS A 377 29.69 -11.75 -16.74
C LYS A 377 28.98 -11.01 -15.62
N VAL A 378 28.22 -11.72 -14.79
CA VAL A 378 27.62 -11.17 -13.57
C VAL A 378 28.73 -10.85 -12.57
N ILE A 379 28.74 -9.62 -12.06
CA ILE A 379 29.72 -9.10 -11.09
C ILE A 379 29.08 -8.70 -9.76
N GLY A 380 27.77 -8.70 -9.66
CA GLY A 380 27.04 -8.39 -8.43
C GLY A 380 25.55 -8.33 -8.65
N GLN A 381 24.83 -8.05 -7.56
CA GLN A 381 23.37 -7.81 -7.55
C GLN A 381 23.00 -6.68 -6.59
N VAL A 382 21.83 -6.09 -6.79
CA VAL A 382 21.27 -5.01 -5.94
C VAL A 382 19.80 -5.32 -5.66
N PRO A 383 19.39 -5.41 -4.38
CA PRO A 383 20.26 -5.40 -3.20
C PRO A 383 21.12 -6.66 -3.11
N GLU A 384 22.21 -6.60 -2.33
CA GLU A 384 23.12 -7.74 -2.12
C GLU A 384 22.34 -8.93 -1.54
N ASP A 385 21.55 -8.67 -0.47
CA ASP A 385 20.57 -9.58 0.07
C ASP A 385 19.16 -9.14 -0.37
N PRO A 386 18.52 -9.82 -1.32
CA PRO A 386 17.28 -9.35 -1.91
C PRO A 386 16.04 -9.54 -1.03
N THR A 387 16.15 -10.25 0.08
CA THR A 387 15.02 -10.54 0.97
C THR A 387 15.27 -10.10 2.40
N ASN A 388 14.19 -9.74 3.10
CA ASN A 388 14.20 -9.46 4.53
C ASN A 388 14.17 -10.75 5.36
N LYS A 389 14.17 -10.62 6.70
CA LYS A 389 14.08 -11.75 7.65
C LYS A 389 12.84 -12.64 7.49
N PHE A 390 11.84 -12.22 6.75
CA PHE A 390 10.63 -13.00 6.43
C PHE A 390 10.68 -13.62 5.04
N GLY A 391 11.81 -13.53 4.33
CA GLY A 391 11.95 -14.03 2.96
C GLY A 391 11.24 -13.19 1.89
N ARG A 392 10.87 -11.95 2.20
CA ARG A 392 10.16 -11.05 1.28
C ARG A 392 11.11 -10.06 0.61
N PRO A 393 10.85 -9.72 -0.66
CA PRO A 393 11.72 -8.81 -1.41
C PRO A 393 11.83 -7.43 -0.76
N LEU A 394 13.06 -7.00 -0.50
CA LEU A 394 13.35 -5.69 0.10
C LEU A 394 13.05 -4.54 -0.85
N PHE A 395 13.29 -4.75 -2.16
CA PHE A 395 13.20 -3.68 -3.14
C PHE A 395 11.80 -3.12 -3.32
N GLN A 396 10.79 -3.92 -3.03
CA GLN A 396 9.40 -3.56 -3.29
C GLN A 396 8.66 -2.99 -2.13
N GLY A 397 9.25 -2.85 -0.98
CA GLY A 397 8.33 -2.40 -0.03
C GLY A 397 8.77 -2.20 1.37
N LEU A 398 8.45 -1.07 1.77
CA LEU A 398 8.44 -0.63 3.13
C LEU A 398 7.12 -1.00 3.72
N LEU A 399 7.07 -2.17 4.25
CA LEU A 399 5.93 -2.68 4.94
C LEU A 399 6.23 -2.66 6.43
N TYR A 400 5.21 -2.38 7.24
CA TYR A 400 5.29 -2.56 8.68
C TYR A 400 5.98 -3.90 9.00
N SER A 401 6.86 -3.95 9.98
CA SER A 401 7.71 -5.10 10.37
C SER A 401 8.61 -5.70 9.28
N ASP A 402 8.37 -5.37 8.02
CA ASP A 402 9.20 -5.75 6.88
C ASP A 402 10.14 -4.62 6.43
N THR A 403 9.99 -3.44 7.04
CA THR A 403 10.78 -2.24 6.72
C THR A 403 12.27 -2.52 6.89
N PRO A 404 13.08 -2.30 5.85
CA PRO A 404 14.52 -2.47 5.94
C PRO A 404 15.18 -1.39 6.80
N ILE A 405 16.41 -1.62 7.21
CA ILE A 405 17.20 -0.63 7.96
C ILE A 405 17.37 0.66 7.13
N MET A 406 17.61 0.53 5.84
CA MET A 406 17.62 1.65 4.90
C MET A 406 16.22 1.88 4.35
N PRO A 407 15.70 3.12 4.31
CA PRO A 407 14.33 3.42 3.91
C PRO A 407 14.02 3.11 2.44
N LEU A 408 15.03 3.19 1.56
CA LEU A 408 14.93 2.85 0.14
C LEU A 408 16.14 2.03 -0.30
N THR A 409 15.89 1.04 -1.14
CA THR A 409 16.97 0.36 -1.86
C THR A 409 17.33 1.20 -3.09
N GLU A 410 18.57 1.70 -3.13
CA GLU A 410 19.01 2.52 -4.23
C GLU A 410 19.27 1.69 -5.49
N MET A 411 18.90 2.22 -6.66
CA MET A 411 19.27 1.68 -7.96
C MET A 411 20.67 2.13 -8.32
N LEU A 412 21.63 1.66 -7.53
CA LEU A 412 23.02 2.07 -7.56
C LEU A 412 23.94 0.88 -7.27
N PHE A 413 25.05 0.77 -8.00
CA PHE A 413 26.09 -0.24 -7.78
C PHE A 413 27.47 0.37 -7.92
N ILE A 414 28.41 -0.01 -7.03
CA ILE A 414 29.80 0.41 -7.10
C ILE A 414 30.66 -0.79 -7.52
N ASP A 415 31.15 -0.77 -8.76
CA ASP A 415 32.10 -1.76 -9.23
C ASP A 415 33.49 -1.47 -8.69
N LYS A 416 33.79 -1.99 -7.49
CA LYS A 416 35.07 -1.80 -6.81
C LYS A 416 36.26 -2.34 -7.63
N SER A 417 36.04 -3.35 -8.48
CA SER A 417 37.03 -4.03 -9.28
C SER A 417 37.29 -3.37 -10.65
N ALA A 418 36.58 -2.29 -10.99
CA ALA A 418 36.81 -1.58 -12.24
C ALA A 418 38.07 -0.72 -12.16
N ASP A 419 38.93 -0.83 -13.22
CA ASP A 419 40.09 0.03 -13.38
C ASP A 419 39.68 1.43 -13.83
N ALA A 420 40.40 2.44 -13.34
CA ALA A 420 40.18 3.81 -13.76
C ALA A 420 40.52 3.97 -15.26
N GLY A 421 39.67 4.68 -16.00
CA GLY A 421 39.86 4.95 -17.43
C GLY A 421 39.52 3.80 -18.38
N LYS A 422 39.37 2.57 -17.90
CA LYS A 422 39.05 1.43 -18.76
C LYS A 422 37.58 1.46 -19.18
N LYS A 423 37.32 1.20 -20.46
CA LYS A 423 35.95 1.04 -20.98
C LYS A 423 35.46 -0.37 -20.68
N TYR A 424 34.24 -0.48 -20.19
CA TYR A 424 33.53 -1.74 -19.92
C TYR A 424 32.13 -1.68 -20.51
N ASN A 425 31.64 -2.81 -20.99
CA ASN A 425 30.25 -2.96 -21.37
C ASN A 425 29.44 -3.42 -20.14
N TYR A 426 28.56 -2.56 -19.62
CA TYR A 426 27.68 -2.86 -18.50
C TYR A 426 26.25 -3.10 -18.98
N GLN A 427 25.59 -4.06 -18.37
CA GLN A 427 24.16 -4.35 -18.51
C GLN A 427 23.54 -4.56 -17.14
N ILE A 428 22.36 -4.02 -16.92
CA ILE A 428 21.55 -4.25 -15.73
C ILE A 428 20.33 -5.07 -16.14
N ILE A 429 20.04 -6.14 -15.39
CA ILE A 429 18.91 -7.04 -15.66
C ILE A 429 18.00 -7.00 -14.45
N SER A 430 16.72 -6.63 -14.65
CA SER A 430 15.68 -6.78 -13.65
C SER A 430 15.35 -8.27 -13.46
N VAL A 431 15.16 -8.68 -12.22
CA VAL A 431 14.66 -10.01 -11.85
C VAL A 431 13.41 -9.84 -11.00
N ASN A 432 12.30 -10.45 -11.39
CA ASN A 432 11.07 -10.42 -10.61
C ASN A 432 11.06 -11.45 -9.48
N THR A 433 10.00 -11.47 -8.65
CA THR A 433 9.94 -12.32 -7.46
C THR A 433 9.71 -13.80 -7.75
N VAL A 434 9.38 -14.15 -9.00
CA VAL A 434 9.30 -15.55 -9.46
C VAL A 434 10.54 -15.97 -10.28
N GLY A 435 11.56 -15.09 -10.39
CA GLY A 435 12.85 -15.41 -11.01
C GLY A 435 12.94 -15.15 -12.51
N LEU A 436 11.89 -14.60 -13.15
CA LEU A 436 11.96 -14.19 -14.56
C LEU A 436 12.86 -12.97 -14.71
N LYS A 437 13.60 -12.92 -15.81
CA LYS A 437 14.62 -11.88 -16.09
C LYS A 437 14.21 -11.02 -17.26
N SER A 438 14.45 -9.72 -17.15
CA SER A 438 14.33 -8.82 -18.29
C SER A 438 15.31 -9.21 -19.41
N LYS A 439 14.97 -8.79 -20.62
CA LYS A 439 15.82 -9.01 -21.81
C LYS A 439 17.14 -8.23 -21.76
#